data_de3156e9cbeb960131459a2981ef3a46
#
_entry.id   de3156e9cbeb960131459a2981ef3a46
#
_cell.length_a   1.000
_cell.length_b   1.000
_cell.length_c   1.000
_cell.angle_alpha   90.00
_cell.angle_beta   90.00
_cell.angle_gamma   90.00
#
_symmetry.space_group_name_H-M   'P 1'
#
loop_
_entity.id
_entity.type
_entity.pdbx_description
1 polymer ?
#
loop_
_entity_poly.entity_id
_entity_poly.type
_entity_poly.pdbx_seq_one_letter_code
_entity_poly.pdbx_strand_id
1 'polypeptide(L)'
;MKETKNIFKDLVSISVKDKTEKKGKFSYLSWASAWSMLKIEHPTAQRVVYESEHTGLNFFTDGTTAYVKVGIIIEGMEHIDYLPVMDYRNNSIALAKITSMDVNTTIQRSTAKAIAMHGLGLSLWIGEMKTLPRYLNM
;
A
#
# COMPACT_ATOMS: atom_id res chain seq x y z
N MET A 1 -12.21 -25.51 -21.29
CA MET A 1 -12.60 -24.54 -20.25
C MET A 1 -11.37 -23.96 -19.60
N LYS A 2 -11.27 -22.63 -19.54
CA LYS A 2 -10.14 -21.99 -18.88
C LYS A 2 -10.31 -22.07 -17.37
N GLU A 3 -9.27 -22.52 -16.67
CA GLU A 3 -9.24 -22.43 -15.24
C GLU A 3 -9.14 -20.96 -14.83
N THR A 4 -9.89 -20.58 -13.81
CA THR A 4 -9.78 -19.26 -13.23
C THR A 4 -8.48 -19.16 -12.46
N LYS A 5 -7.62 -18.24 -12.89
CA LYS A 5 -6.33 -18.02 -12.23
C LYS A 5 -6.56 -17.36 -10.89
N ASN A 6 -5.99 -17.93 -9.83
CA ASN A 6 -6.07 -17.34 -8.49
C ASN A 6 -4.80 -16.54 -8.21
N ILE A 7 -4.82 -15.27 -8.63
CA ILE A 7 -3.68 -14.37 -8.49
C ILE A 7 -3.32 -14.15 -7.01
N PHE A 8 -4.34 -14.00 -6.16
CA PHE A 8 -4.10 -13.80 -4.73
C PHE A 8 -3.35 -14.98 -4.12
N LYS A 9 -3.79 -16.20 -4.41
CA LYS A 9 -3.15 -17.41 -3.90
C LYS A 9 -1.69 -17.49 -4.35
N ASP A 10 -1.43 -17.18 -5.60
CA ASP A 10 -0.07 -17.21 -6.14
C ASP A 10 0.82 -16.16 -5.48
N LEU A 11 0.33 -14.93 -5.36
CA LEU A 11 1.13 -13.84 -4.80
C LEU A 11 1.34 -13.95 -3.29
N VAL A 12 0.33 -14.41 -2.53
CA VAL A 12 0.47 -14.55 -1.08
C VAL A 12 1.45 -15.65 -0.72
N SER A 13 1.66 -16.60 -1.64
CA SER A 13 2.59 -17.73 -1.44
C SER A 13 4.05 -17.35 -1.68
N ILE A 14 4.31 -16.20 -2.30
CA ILE A 14 5.69 -15.78 -2.59
C ILE A 14 6.34 -15.29 -1.30
N SER A 15 7.52 -15.88 -0.98
CA SER A 15 8.29 -15.43 0.18
C SER A 15 8.92 -14.07 -0.10
N VAL A 16 8.70 -13.12 0.80
CA VAL A 16 9.32 -11.79 0.73
C VAL A 16 10.43 -11.64 1.76
N LYS A 17 10.75 -12.72 2.48
CA LYS A 17 11.67 -12.72 3.62
C LYS A 17 13.02 -12.10 3.31
N ASP A 18 13.59 -12.41 2.14
CA ASP A 18 14.91 -11.93 1.75
C ASP A 18 14.91 -10.48 1.29
N LYS A 19 13.73 -9.89 1.06
CA LYS A 19 13.58 -8.52 0.58
C LYS A 19 13.06 -7.57 1.63
N THR A 20 12.79 -8.08 2.84
CA THR A 20 12.29 -7.24 3.92
C THR A 20 13.42 -6.53 4.64
N GLU A 21 13.10 -5.36 5.17
CA GLU A 21 13.99 -4.57 6.02
C GLU A 21 13.35 -4.45 7.40
N LYS A 22 14.20 -4.33 8.41
CA LYS A 22 13.71 -4.16 9.77
C LYS A 22 13.61 -2.70 10.13
N LYS A 23 12.48 -2.34 10.74
CA LYS A 23 12.24 -1.00 11.27
C LYS A 23 11.72 -1.18 12.70
N GLY A 24 12.64 -1.09 13.68
CA GLY A 24 12.31 -1.43 15.07
C GLY A 24 11.96 -2.89 15.20
N LYS A 25 10.78 -3.19 15.73
CA LYS A 25 10.27 -4.55 15.91
C LYS A 25 9.70 -5.16 14.64
N PHE A 26 9.46 -4.33 13.63
CA PHE A 26 8.69 -4.74 12.46
C PHE A 26 9.58 -4.98 11.27
N SER A 27 9.17 -5.96 10.45
CA SER A 27 9.73 -6.14 9.12
C SER A 27 8.82 -5.42 8.13
N TYR A 28 9.39 -4.75 7.15
CA TYR A 28 8.61 -4.14 6.10
C TYR A 28 9.22 -4.36 4.75
N LEU A 29 8.38 -4.32 3.73
CA LEU A 29 8.77 -4.46 2.34
C LEU A 29 8.62 -3.08 1.69
N SER A 30 9.73 -2.50 1.20
CA SER A 30 9.66 -1.21 0.55
C SER A 30 8.77 -1.29 -0.70
N TRP A 31 8.17 -0.16 -1.06
CA TRP A 31 7.32 -0.12 -2.26
C TRP A 31 8.11 -0.54 -3.50
N ALA A 32 9.39 -0.19 -3.58
CA ALA A 32 10.21 -0.51 -4.74
C ALA A 32 10.47 -2.02 -4.83
N SER A 33 10.74 -2.67 -3.70
CA SER A 33 10.89 -4.13 -3.67
C SER A 33 9.57 -4.82 -4.02
N ALA A 34 8.47 -4.37 -3.43
CA ALA A 34 7.15 -4.93 -3.73
C ALA A 34 6.80 -4.77 -5.21
N TRP A 35 7.03 -3.58 -5.75
CA TRP A 35 6.76 -3.29 -7.15
C TRP A 35 7.58 -4.17 -8.10
N SER A 36 8.90 -4.30 -7.83
CA SER A 36 9.75 -5.12 -8.69
C SER A 36 9.37 -6.59 -8.65
N MET A 37 9.04 -7.11 -7.47
CA MET A 37 8.57 -8.49 -7.35
C MET A 37 7.26 -8.70 -8.10
N LEU A 38 6.34 -7.75 -7.96
CA LEU A 38 5.06 -7.80 -8.66
C LEU A 38 5.25 -7.80 -10.17
N LYS A 39 6.10 -6.93 -10.69
CA LYS A 39 6.33 -6.80 -12.12
C LYS A 39 7.03 -8.02 -12.73
N ILE A 40 7.82 -8.73 -11.93
CA ILE A 40 8.42 -10.00 -12.37
C ILE A 40 7.32 -11.04 -12.61
N GLU A 41 6.36 -11.13 -11.70
CA GLU A 41 5.25 -12.10 -11.80
C GLU A 41 4.17 -11.65 -12.78
N HIS A 42 3.90 -10.35 -12.84
CA HIS A 42 2.85 -9.76 -13.68
C HIS A 42 3.40 -8.53 -14.39
N PRO A 43 4.07 -8.73 -15.54
CA PRO A 43 4.74 -7.62 -16.24
C PRO A 43 3.79 -6.50 -16.69
N THR A 44 2.50 -6.80 -16.84
CA THR A 44 1.50 -5.80 -17.26
C THR A 44 0.82 -5.11 -16.11
N ALA A 45 1.19 -5.41 -14.86
CA ALA A 45 0.61 -4.74 -13.71
C ALA A 45 0.83 -3.23 -13.78
N GLN A 46 -0.15 -2.45 -13.34
CA GLN A 46 -0.12 -1.00 -13.39
C GLN A 46 -0.45 -0.39 -12.05
N ARG A 47 0.09 0.80 -11.82
CA ARG A 47 -0.24 1.60 -10.66
C ARG A 47 -0.93 2.88 -11.10
N VAL A 48 -1.99 3.24 -10.40
CA VAL A 48 -2.67 4.51 -10.58
C VAL A 48 -2.56 5.32 -9.30
N VAL A 49 -2.01 6.52 -9.39
CA VAL A 49 -2.05 7.49 -8.30
C VAL A 49 -3.15 8.47 -8.65
N TYR A 50 -4.23 8.45 -7.89
CA TYR A 50 -5.41 9.25 -8.19
C TYR A 50 -5.21 10.69 -7.79
N GLU A 51 -5.80 11.58 -8.57
CA GLU A 51 -5.76 13.02 -8.33
C GLU A 51 -7.16 13.53 -7.99
N SER A 52 -7.24 14.52 -7.13
CA SER A 52 -8.50 15.17 -6.81
C SER A 52 -8.97 16.00 -7.99
N GLU A 53 -10.21 15.80 -8.41
CA GLU A 53 -10.82 16.60 -9.50
C GLU A 53 -10.96 18.06 -9.11
N HIS A 54 -11.09 18.35 -7.82
CA HIS A 54 -11.28 19.72 -7.33
C HIS A 54 -9.98 20.53 -7.32
N THR A 55 -8.85 19.90 -7.08
CA THR A 55 -7.57 20.61 -6.92
C THR A 55 -6.53 20.26 -7.97
N GLY A 56 -6.69 19.11 -8.65
CA GLY A 56 -5.67 18.58 -9.56
C GLY A 56 -4.46 18.04 -8.84
N LEU A 57 -4.49 17.96 -7.51
CA LEU A 57 -3.36 17.47 -6.71
C LEU A 57 -3.51 15.96 -6.45
N ASN A 58 -2.38 15.35 -6.12
CA ASN A 58 -2.31 13.90 -5.90
C ASN A 58 -2.65 13.49 -4.46
N PHE A 59 -3.47 14.27 -3.79
CA PHE A 59 -4.03 13.92 -2.49
C PHE A 59 -5.43 14.50 -2.38
N PHE A 60 -6.18 13.98 -1.41
CA PHE A 60 -7.56 14.37 -1.12
C PHE A 60 -7.60 14.91 0.30
N THR A 61 -8.63 15.68 0.63
CA THR A 61 -8.73 16.25 1.96
C THR A 61 -10.16 16.17 2.49
N ASP A 62 -10.26 16.06 3.81
CA ASP A 62 -11.52 16.19 4.55
C ASP A 62 -11.70 17.62 5.10
N GLY A 63 -10.80 18.55 4.71
CA GLY A 63 -10.79 19.93 5.17
C GLY A 63 -9.84 20.17 6.35
N THR A 64 -9.40 19.11 7.04
CA THR A 64 -8.54 19.22 8.22
C THR A 64 -7.24 18.46 8.04
N THR A 65 -7.30 17.28 7.43
CA THR A 65 -6.16 16.42 7.13
C THR A 65 -6.24 16.01 5.66
N ALA A 66 -5.35 15.11 5.24
CA ALA A 66 -5.33 14.65 3.85
C ALA A 66 -5.07 13.15 3.77
N TYR A 67 -5.40 12.57 2.62
CA TYR A 67 -5.14 11.16 2.33
C TYR A 67 -4.80 11.00 0.85
N VAL A 68 -4.17 9.88 0.53
CA VAL A 68 -3.86 9.50 -0.84
C VAL A 68 -4.74 8.32 -1.26
N LYS A 69 -4.86 8.13 -2.55
CA LYS A 69 -5.64 7.03 -3.14
C LYS A 69 -4.78 6.39 -4.22
N VAL A 70 -4.38 5.13 -4.00
CA VAL A 70 -3.50 4.43 -4.92
C VAL A 70 -4.15 3.10 -5.32
N GLY A 71 -4.20 2.84 -6.62
CA GLY A 71 -4.71 1.59 -7.17
C GLY A 71 -3.60 0.77 -7.79
N ILE A 72 -3.68 -0.54 -7.64
CA ILE A 72 -2.82 -1.51 -8.34
C ILE A 72 -3.73 -2.40 -9.16
N ILE A 73 -3.45 -2.48 -10.45
CA ILE A 73 -4.25 -3.25 -11.41
C ILE A 73 -3.44 -4.44 -11.89
N ILE A 74 -3.99 -5.64 -11.72
CA ILE A 74 -3.40 -6.87 -12.21
C ILE A 74 -4.46 -7.61 -13.03
N GLU A 75 -4.18 -7.79 -14.31
CA GLU A 75 -5.09 -8.48 -15.24
C GLU A 75 -6.53 -7.96 -15.16
N GLY A 76 -6.67 -6.65 -15.14
CA GLY A 76 -7.96 -5.97 -15.13
C GLY A 76 -8.61 -5.83 -13.76
N MET A 77 -8.04 -6.43 -12.70
CA MET A 77 -8.57 -6.30 -11.35
C MET A 77 -7.80 -5.23 -10.60
N GLU A 78 -8.52 -4.23 -10.12
CA GLU A 78 -7.91 -3.15 -9.33
C GLU A 78 -8.24 -3.29 -7.86
N HIS A 79 -7.21 -3.16 -7.02
CA HIS A 79 -7.37 -2.95 -5.58
C HIS A 79 -6.86 -1.57 -5.23
N ILE A 80 -7.63 -0.84 -4.46
CA ILE A 80 -7.34 0.56 -4.12
C ILE A 80 -7.10 0.66 -2.62
N ASP A 81 -6.02 1.35 -2.25
CA ASP A 81 -5.72 1.67 -0.86
C ASP A 81 -5.87 3.17 -0.66
N TYR A 82 -6.46 3.55 0.47
CA TYR A 82 -6.54 4.93 0.94
C TYR A 82 -5.68 5.03 2.19
N LEU A 83 -4.73 5.96 2.19
CA LEU A 83 -3.82 6.09 3.33
C LEU A 83 -3.76 7.55 3.76
N PRO A 84 -4.00 7.83 5.05
CA PRO A 84 -3.84 9.19 5.56
C PRO A 84 -2.40 9.67 5.45
N VAL A 85 -2.21 10.94 5.12
CA VAL A 85 -0.89 11.57 5.16
C VAL A 85 -0.52 11.76 6.63
N MET A 86 0.57 11.13 7.05
CA MET A 86 0.92 11.03 8.46
C MET A 86 2.42 11.25 8.68
N ASP A 87 2.76 11.61 9.90
CA ASP A 87 4.14 11.77 10.31
C ASP A 87 4.76 10.41 10.69
N TYR A 88 6.03 10.44 11.13
CA TYR A 88 6.75 9.22 11.48
C TYR A 88 6.18 8.49 12.70
N ARG A 89 5.32 9.15 13.47
CA ARG A 89 4.62 8.54 14.61
C ARG A 89 3.24 8.04 14.25
N ASN A 90 2.90 8.04 12.96
CA ASN A 90 1.61 7.63 12.43
C ASN A 90 0.46 8.54 12.89
N ASN A 91 0.76 9.81 13.17
CA ASN A 91 -0.26 10.82 13.44
C ASN A 91 -0.57 11.58 12.16
N SER A 92 -1.84 11.84 11.91
CA SER A 92 -2.25 12.64 10.75
C SER A 92 -1.63 14.03 10.81
N ILE A 93 -1.16 14.52 9.68
CA ILE A 93 -0.59 15.86 9.57
C ILE A 93 -1.70 16.82 9.19
N ALA A 94 -1.76 17.98 9.89
CA ALA A 94 -2.75 19.00 9.56
C ALA A 94 -2.55 19.47 8.12
N LEU A 95 -3.65 19.68 7.40
CA LEU A 95 -3.64 20.08 5.99
C LEU A 95 -2.70 21.26 5.72
N ALA A 96 -2.71 22.27 6.61
CA ALA A 96 -1.89 23.46 6.44
C ALA A 96 -0.38 23.20 6.56
N LYS A 97 0.02 22.03 7.08
CA LYS A 97 1.42 21.69 7.31
C LYS A 97 1.96 20.60 6.39
N ILE A 98 1.11 20.08 5.52
CA ILE A 98 1.52 19.00 4.62
C ILE A 98 2.48 19.53 3.56
N THR A 99 3.54 18.74 3.32
CA THR A 99 4.49 19.02 2.23
C THR A 99 4.32 17.99 1.12
N SER A 100 4.84 18.31 -0.05
CA SER A 100 4.84 17.34 -1.16
C SER A 100 5.67 16.10 -0.81
N MET A 101 6.69 16.25 0.04
CA MET A 101 7.47 15.09 0.50
C MET A 101 6.63 14.17 1.38
N ASP A 102 5.80 14.72 2.26
CA ASP A 102 4.88 13.93 3.08
C ASP A 102 3.90 13.14 2.21
N VAL A 103 3.37 13.79 1.18
CA VAL A 103 2.45 13.15 0.25
C VAL A 103 3.15 12.04 -0.51
N ASN A 104 4.36 12.30 -1.02
CA ASN A 104 5.12 11.30 -1.76
C ASN A 104 5.43 10.06 -0.91
N THR A 105 5.85 10.26 0.32
CA THR A 105 6.12 9.14 1.25
C THR A 105 4.85 8.32 1.47
N THR A 106 3.72 8.99 1.63
CA THR A 106 2.43 8.33 1.84
C THR A 106 2.01 7.53 0.61
N ILE A 107 2.22 8.08 -0.59
CA ILE A 107 1.93 7.36 -1.84
C ILE A 107 2.77 6.09 -1.93
N GLN A 108 4.04 6.16 -1.56
CA GLN A 108 4.92 4.98 -1.57
C GLN A 108 4.40 3.89 -0.62
N ARG A 109 4.01 4.27 0.59
CA ARG A 109 3.44 3.32 1.57
C ARG A 109 2.12 2.76 1.08
N SER A 110 1.27 3.60 0.52
CA SER A 110 -0.02 3.18 -0.02
C SER A 110 0.16 2.22 -1.20
N THR A 111 1.19 2.43 -2.02
CA THR A 111 1.53 1.53 -3.11
C THR A 111 1.82 0.12 -2.58
N ALA A 112 2.64 0.00 -1.55
CA ALA A 112 2.96 -1.29 -0.94
C ALA A 112 1.71 -1.96 -0.37
N LYS A 113 0.82 -1.18 0.26
CA LYS A 113 -0.44 -1.71 0.81
C LYS A 113 -1.40 -2.17 -0.28
N ALA A 114 -1.51 -1.42 -1.37
CA ALA A 114 -2.37 -1.81 -2.48
C ALA A 114 -1.84 -3.10 -3.16
N ILE A 115 -0.53 -3.24 -3.27
CA ILE A 115 0.08 -4.49 -3.75
C ILE A 115 -0.25 -5.64 -2.80
N ALA A 116 -0.18 -5.40 -1.49
CA ALA A 116 -0.49 -6.41 -0.49
C ALA A 116 -1.94 -6.88 -0.56
N MET A 117 -2.86 -6.03 -0.98
CA MET A 117 -4.26 -6.43 -1.20
C MET A 117 -4.39 -7.51 -2.27
N HIS A 118 -3.47 -7.56 -3.22
CA HIS A 118 -3.39 -8.63 -4.22
C HIS A 118 -2.70 -9.88 -3.69
N GLY A 119 -2.10 -9.82 -2.50
CA GLY A 119 -1.50 -10.96 -1.83
C GLY A 119 0.00 -10.81 -1.54
N LEU A 120 0.75 -10.11 -2.36
CA LEU A 120 2.21 -10.04 -2.22
C LEU A 120 2.62 -9.23 -0.99
N GLY A 121 3.29 -9.89 -0.05
CA GLY A 121 3.74 -9.25 1.17
C GLY A 121 2.68 -9.07 2.23
N LEU A 122 1.48 -9.60 2.01
CA LEU A 122 0.35 -9.42 2.94
C LEU A 122 0.68 -9.93 4.35
N SER A 123 1.48 -10.99 4.45
CA SER A 123 1.85 -11.56 5.75
C SER A 123 2.54 -10.57 6.69
N LEU A 124 3.23 -9.57 6.14
CA LEU A 124 3.88 -8.54 6.95
C LEU A 124 2.86 -7.66 7.64
N TRP A 125 1.75 -7.35 6.96
CA TRP A 125 0.67 -6.55 7.54
C TRP A 125 -0.12 -7.33 8.59
N ILE A 126 -0.29 -8.65 8.38
CA ILE A 126 -0.90 -9.53 9.37
C ILE A 126 -0.05 -9.55 10.65
N GLY A 127 1.28 -9.61 10.50
CA GLY A 127 2.20 -9.54 11.63
C GLY A 127 2.06 -8.24 12.41
N GLU A 128 1.91 -7.11 11.72
CA GLU A 128 1.69 -5.81 12.33
C GLU A 128 0.37 -5.80 13.12
N MET A 129 -0.67 -6.37 12.56
CA MET A 129 -1.97 -6.46 13.23
C MET A 129 -1.92 -7.24 14.54
N LYS A 130 -1.03 -8.20 14.67
CA LYS A 130 -0.88 -8.99 15.89
C LYS A 130 -0.43 -8.16 17.09
N THR A 131 0.08 -6.97 16.86
CA THR A 131 0.50 -6.06 17.93
C THR A 131 -0.62 -5.15 18.41
N LEU A 132 -1.77 -5.17 17.73
CA LEU A 132 -2.94 -4.39 18.10
C LEU A 132 -3.70 -5.06 19.25
N PRO A 133 -4.53 -4.30 20.00
CA PRO A 133 -5.39 -4.91 21.03
C PRO A 133 -6.24 -6.03 20.45
N ARG A 134 -6.53 -7.04 21.27
CA ARG A 134 -7.25 -8.23 20.81
C ARG A 134 -8.57 -7.95 20.13
N TYR A 135 -9.31 -6.96 20.61
CA TYR A 135 -10.62 -6.66 20.02
C TYR A 135 -10.52 -6.15 18.57
N LEU A 136 -9.35 -5.69 18.15
CA LEU A 136 -9.12 -5.26 16.77
C LEU A 136 -8.69 -6.41 15.87
N ASN A 137 -8.34 -7.56 16.45
CA ASN A 137 -7.89 -8.73 15.70
C ASN A 137 -9.01 -9.73 15.43
N MET A 138 -10.20 -9.44 15.84
CA MET A 138 -11.33 -10.36 15.63
C MET A 138 -11.96 -10.26 14.25
#